data_507b126b7394a4eb04370c376f16bc13
#
_entry.id   507b126b7394a4eb04370c376f16bc13
#
_cell.length_a   1.000
_cell.length_b   1.000
_cell.length_c   1.000
_cell.angle_alpha   90.00
_cell.angle_beta   90.00
_cell.angle_gamma   90.00
#
_symmetry.space_group_name_H-M   'P 1'
#
loop_
_entity.id
_entity.type
_entity.pdbx_description
1 polymer ?
#
loop_
_entity_poly.entity_id
_entity_poly.type
_entity_poly.pdbx_seq_one_letter_code
_entity_poly.pdbx_strand_id
1 'polypeptide(L)'
;MIKNFKQKYSIFSLARNSLSYHKNWNKAWRSPHPQKNYDIIIVGGGGHGLATAYYLASVHKLNNIAVIEKGWLGGGNTGRNTTIIRSNYLWDESAAIYEHALKLWENLSIELNFNVMFSQRGVLTISHSEHELKEMSRRVHAIRLNGIDSEILSPSQIKEFIPIINTDQNIRYPVMGGFLQKRGGTARHDAVAWGYARAADSLGVDIIQNCEVQGIIRDQNKIKGIITSKGEIGTKKLGVVVAGHSSLLAEMAGLKLPIQSRPLQALVSEPIKPILDTVIMSNAVHMYISQSDKGEMVLGAGVDKYNSYAQKGSFPVPQHMISAAVELFPVLSRLRMLRHWGGIVDTCPDASPIISKTDVDGLYFNCGWGTGGFKATPGSGHVFADLIANNEPNKISAPYSINRFNTGFLIDEHGAAGVAH
;
A
#
# COMPACT_ATOMS: atom_id res chain seq x y z
N MET A 1 -3.21 -11.86 25.64
CA MET A 1 -4.17 -10.99 26.36
C MET A 1 -3.84 -9.54 25.97
N ILE A 2 -4.55 -8.99 24.96
CA ILE A 2 -4.38 -7.59 24.53
C ILE A 2 -4.94 -6.76 25.69
N LYS A 3 -4.07 -5.98 26.36
CA LYS A 3 -4.52 -4.98 27.31
C LYS A 3 -5.43 -4.02 26.55
N ASN A 4 -6.71 -4.04 26.83
CA ASN A 4 -7.69 -3.07 26.34
C ASN A 4 -7.22 -1.68 26.73
N PHE A 5 -6.57 -0.98 25.82
CA PHE A 5 -6.30 0.44 25.93
C PHE A 5 -7.62 1.19 25.78
N LYS A 6 -8.39 1.30 26.86
CA LYS A 6 -9.51 2.23 26.89
C LYS A 6 -8.93 3.63 26.74
N GLN A 7 -9.12 4.25 25.59
CA GLN A 7 -8.90 5.69 25.45
C GLN A 7 -9.79 6.38 26.47
N LYS A 8 -9.16 6.96 27.48
CA LYS A 8 -9.89 7.70 28.52
C LYS A 8 -10.08 9.15 28.06
N TYR A 9 -11.15 9.40 27.35
CA TYR A 9 -11.62 10.76 27.14
C TYR A 9 -12.43 11.18 28.36
N SER A 10 -12.01 12.23 29.05
CA SER A 10 -12.77 12.82 30.15
C SER A 10 -12.83 14.33 30.00
N ILE A 11 -13.89 14.94 30.51
CA ILE A 11 -14.03 16.39 30.53
C ILE A 11 -12.89 17.05 31.31
N PHE A 12 -12.38 16.39 32.35
CA PHE A 12 -11.21 16.87 33.10
C PHE A 12 -9.92 16.84 32.27
N SER A 13 -9.76 15.83 31.45
CA SER A 13 -8.63 15.74 30.50
C SER A 13 -8.72 16.88 29.48
N LEU A 14 -9.90 17.14 28.93
CA LEU A 14 -10.14 18.23 28.00
C LEU A 14 -9.81 19.59 28.66
N ALA A 15 -10.36 19.86 29.83
CA ALA A 15 -10.11 21.10 30.58
C ALA A 15 -8.61 21.28 30.88
N ARG A 16 -7.94 20.26 31.41
CA ARG A 16 -6.49 20.28 31.69
C ARG A 16 -5.67 20.57 30.41
N ASN A 17 -5.97 19.92 29.32
CA ASN A 17 -5.24 20.12 28.07
C ASN A 17 -5.47 21.50 27.48
N SER A 18 -6.71 22.02 27.54
CA SER A 18 -7.04 23.38 27.12
C SER A 18 -6.29 24.44 27.95
N LEU A 19 -6.30 24.31 29.29
CA LEU A 19 -5.61 25.22 30.17
C LEU A 19 -4.08 25.18 30.01
N SER A 20 -3.52 24.04 29.63
CA SER A 20 -2.09 23.89 29.34
C SER A 20 -1.70 24.24 27.93
N TYR A 21 -2.61 24.75 27.09
CA TYR A 21 -2.39 24.95 25.64
C TYR A 21 -1.85 23.72 24.94
N HIS A 22 -2.34 22.53 25.32
CA HIS A 22 -1.89 21.24 24.81
C HIS A 22 -0.37 20.99 24.95
N LYS A 23 0.30 21.68 25.88
CA LYS A 23 1.68 21.39 26.27
C LYS A 23 1.73 20.10 27.08
N ASN A 24 2.83 19.39 26.98
CA ASN A 24 3.08 18.14 27.71
C ASN A 24 2.19 16.95 27.31
N TRP A 25 1.69 16.91 26.09
CA TRP A 25 1.11 15.70 25.55
C TRP A 25 2.19 14.63 25.40
N ASN A 26 1.85 13.39 25.73
CA ASN A 26 2.72 12.25 25.45
C ASN A 26 2.92 12.15 23.93
N LYS A 27 4.15 11.91 23.51
CA LYS A 27 4.44 11.62 22.12
C LYS A 27 3.65 10.38 21.68
N ALA A 28 3.18 10.36 20.44
CA ALA A 28 2.43 9.23 19.89
C ALA A 28 3.28 7.96 19.79
N TRP A 29 4.59 8.12 19.63
CA TRP A 29 5.63 7.09 19.71
C TRP A 29 6.93 7.72 20.23
N ARG A 30 7.82 6.88 20.77
CA ARG A 30 9.14 7.28 21.25
C ARG A 30 10.05 7.70 20.07
N SER A 31 11.17 8.32 20.37
CA SER A 31 12.26 8.60 19.41
C SER A 31 13.56 8.07 20.02
N PRO A 32 13.75 6.75 20.09
CA PRO A 32 14.92 6.16 20.71
C PRO A 32 16.17 6.39 19.86
N HIS A 33 17.32 6.38 20.52
CA HIS A 33 18.60 6.17 19.84
C HIS A 33 18.74 4.69 19.49
N PRO A 34 19.40 4.33 18.36
CA PRO A 34 19.62 2.94 18.03
C PRO A 34 20.46 2.23 19.09
N GLN A 35 20.07 1.02 19.45
CA GLN A 35 20.88 0.12 20.27
C GLN A 35 22.00 -0.49 19.41
N LYS A 36 23.01 -1.04 20.05
CA LYS A 36 24.12 -1.71 19.34
C LYS A 36 23.69 -2.98 18.59
N ASN A 37 22.68 -3.68 19.12
CA ASN A 37 22.19 -4.92 18.54
C ASN A 37 20.67 -5.04 18.68
N TYR A 38 20.04 -5.61 17.66
CA TYR A 38 18.65 -6.04 17.66
C TYR A 38 18.55 -7.48 17.17
N ASP A 39 17.55 -8.21 17.62
CA ASP A 39 17.28 -9.55 17.10
C ASP A 39 16.74 -9.49 15.67
N ILE A 40 15.91 -8.48 15.39
CA ILE A 40 15.31 -8.24 14.07
C ILE A 40 15.39 -6.74 13.76
N ILE A 41 15.84 -6.43 12.55
CA ILE A 41 15.76 -5.08 11.99
C ILE A 41 14.84 -5.11 10.76
N ILE A 42 13.89 -4.18 10.71
CA ILE A 42 13.07 -3.91 9.55
C ILE A 42 13.53 -2.57 8.95
N VAL A 43 14.00 -2.58 7.71
CA VAL A 43 14.39 -1.38 6.97
C VAL A 43 13.20 -0.88 6.17
N GLY A 44 12.76 0.35 6.49
CA GLY A 44 11.63 1.03 5.88
C GLY A 44 10.47 1.28 6.85
N GLY A 45 10.26 2.56 7.20
CA GLY A 45 9.16 3.04 8.07
C GLY A 45 7.87 3.36 7.31
N GLY A 46 7.62 2.68 6.19
CA GLY A 46 6.35 2.71 5.47
C GLY A 46 5.30 1.77 6.07
N GLY A 47 4.10 1.76 5.50
CA GLY A 47 2.99 0.92 6.00
C GLY A 47 3.35 -0.55 6.16
N HIS A 48 3.98 -1.15 5.16
CA HIS A 48 4.37 -2.57 5.21
C HIS A 48 5.41 -2.86 6.30
N GLY A 49 6.45 -2.02 6.43
CA GLY A 49 7.48 -2.22 7.46
C GLY A 49 6.94 -2.04 8.87
N LEU A 50 6.11 -1.02 9.10
CA LEU A 50 5.46 -0.78 10.38
C LEU A 50 4.48 -1.89 10.75
N ALA A 51 3.69 -2.38 9.77
CA ALA A 51 2.79 -3.52 9.96
C ALA A 51 3.58 -4.79 10.28
N THR A 52 4.69 -5.06 9.58
CA THR A 52 5.57 -6.21 9.85
C THR A 52 6.09 -6.17 11.28
N ALA A 53 6.64 -5.03 11.71
CA ALA A 53 7.17 -4.88 13.07
C ALA A 53 6.06 -5.03 14.13
N TYR A 54 4.87 -4.50 13.85
CA TYR A 54 3.71 -4.69 14.71
C TYR A 54 3.33 -6.17 14.85
N TYR A 55 3.21 -6.91 13.75
CA TYR A 55 2.82 -8.34 13.81
C TYR A 55 3.93 -9.24 14.39
N LEU A 56 5.19 -8.93 14.18
CA LEU A 56 6.30 -9.61 14.88
C LEU A 56 6.15 -9.48 16.40
N ALA A 57 5.82 -8.29 16.89
CA ALA A 57 5.65 -8.04 18.32
C ALA A 57 4.31 -8.53 18.87
N SER A 58 3.20 -8.31 18.15
CA SER A 58 1.85 -8.60 18.64
C SER A 58 1.44 -10.06 18.51
N VAL A 59 1.76 -10.70 17.36
CA VAL A 59 1.37 -12.09 17.06
C VAL A 59 2.46 -13.05 17.51
N HIS A 60 3.72 -12.83 17.07
CA HIS A 60 4.83 -13.72 17.36
C HIS A 60 5.49 -13.47 18.72
N LYS A 61 5.09 -12.40 19.43
CA LYS A 61 5.61 -12.05 20.76
C LYS A 61 7.13 -11.86 20.79
N LEU A 62 7.71 -11.48 19.67
CA LEU A 62 9.12 -11.18 19.56
C LEU A 62 9.40 -9.79 20.10
N ASN A 63 10.55 -9.66 20.74
CA ASN A 63 11.04 -8.43 21.36
C ASN A 63 12.33 -8.00 20.66
N ASN A 64 12.90 -6.86 21.07
CA ASN A 64 14.18 -6.36 20.57
C ASN A 64 14.16 -6.17 19.03
N ILE A 65 13.12 -5.49 18.55
CA ILE A 65 12.89 -5.19 17.13
C ILE A 65 13.14 -3.71 16.89
N ALA A 66 13.83 -3.36 15.79
CA ALA A 66 13.94 -2.00 15.31
C ALA A 66 13.32 -1.83 13.92
N VAL A 67 12.67 -0.68 13.69
CA VAL A 67 12.34 -0.16 12.37
C VAL A 67 13.29 0.99 12.07
N ILE A 68 14.06 0.89 10.97
CA ILE A 68 15.01 1.91 10.53
C ILE A 68 14.45 2.65 9.32
N GLU A 69 14.25 3.96 9.46
CA GLU A 69 13.68 4.80 8.41
C GLU A 69 14.64 5.98 8.10
N LYS A 70 14.98 6.14 6.80
CA LYS A 70 15.90 7.20 6.38
C LYS A 70 15.37 8.62 6.57
N GLY A 71 14.06 8.79 6.46
CA GLY A 71 13.37 10.06 6.64
C GLY A 71 12.40 10.02 7.81
N TRP A 72 11.14 10.24 7.51
CA TRP A 72 10.04 10.19 8.49
C TRP A 72 9.04 9.10 8.16
N LEU A 73 8.29 8.65 9.14
CA LEU A 73 7.30 7.59 9.00
C LEU A 73 6.30 7.88 7.88
N GLY A 74 6.14 6.91 6.99
CA GLY A 74 5.24 7.04 5.85
C GLY A 74 5.72 8.02 4.77
N GLY A 75 6.90 8.61 4.88
CA GLY A 75 7.43 9.63 3.96
C GLY A 75 7.72 9.12 2.54
N GLY A 76 7.78 7.81 2.32
CA GLY A 76 7.92 7.17 1.02
C GLY A 76 6.59 7.04 0.26
N ASN A 77 6.37 5.89 -0.38
CA ASN A 77 5.14 5.61 -1.15
C ASN A 77 3.87 5.61 -0.30
N THR A 78 3.96 5.28 1.00
CA THR A 78 2.81 5.32 1.90
C THR A 78 2.15 6.70 1.92
N GLY A 79 2.93 7.77 2.06
CA GLY A 79 2.40 9.14 2.05
C GLY A 79 2.08 9.70 0.65
N ARG A 80 2.27 8.92 -0.40
CA ARG A 80 2.05 9.33 -1.81
C ARG A 80 0.99 8.51 -2.53
N ASN A 81 0.41 7.53 -1.86
CA ASN A 81 -0.61 6.68 -2.47
C ASN A 81 -2.00 7.36 -2.44
N THR A 82 -2.91 6.83 -3.22
CA THR A 82 -4.28 7.32 -3.37
C THR A 82 -5.30 6.53 -2.57
N THR A 83 -4.83 5.68 -1.67
CA THR A 83 -5.57 5.06 -0.55
C THR A 83 -6.67 4.05 -0.90
N ILE A 84 -6.75 3.56 -2.12
CA ILE A 84 -7.76 2.60 -2.55
C ILE A 84 -7.48 1.22 -1.95
N ILE A 85 -8.51 0.59 -1.39
CA ILE A 85 -8.49 -0.75 -0.81
C ILE A 85 -9.49 -1.62 -1.55
N ARG A 86 -9.03 -2.77 -2.08
CA ARG A 86 -9.84 -3.77 -2.76
C ARG A 86 -9.15 -5.13 -2.76
N SER A 87 -9.91 -6.21 -2.96
CA SER A 87 -9.39 -7.59 -3.05
C SER A 87 -9.82 -8.33 -4.32
N ASN A 88 -10.51 -7.67 -5.23
CA ASN A 88 -11.09 -8.26 -6.44
C ASN A 88 -10.06 -8.53 -7.54
N TYR A 89 -9.07 -9.36 -7.23
CA TYR A 89 -8.03 -9.80 -8.16
C TYR A 89 -8.41 -11.11 -8.87
N LEU A 90 -7.90 -11.26 -10.10
CA LEU A 90 -8.25 -12.39 -10.98
C LEU A 90 -7.57 -13.70 -10.54
N TRP A 91 -6.26 -13.64 -10.25
CA TRP A 91 -5.45 -14.81 -9.93
C TRP A 91 -5.63 -15.23 -8.48
N ASP A 92 -5.68 -16.54 -8.23
CA ASP A 92 -5.97 -17.13 -6.94
C ASP A 92 -4.99 -16.68 -5.85
N GLU A 93 -3.70 -16.64 -6.18
CA GLU A 93 -2.65 -16.18 -5.26
C GLU A 93 -2.87 -14.71 -4.88
N SER A 94 -3.12 -13.86 -5.88
CA SER A 94 -3.41 -12.46 -5.65
C SER A 94 -4.72 -12.27 -4.88
N ALA A 95 -5.77 -12.99 -5.26
CA ALA A 95 -7.04 -12.99 -4.53
C ALA A 95 -6.85 -13.38 -3.06
N ALA A 96 -6.05 -14.42 -2.78
CA ALA A 96 -5.79 -14.89 -1.43
C ALA A 96 -5.12 -13.83 -0.54
N ILE A 97 -4.04 -13.20 -1.01
CA ILE A 97 -3.33 -12.20 -0.19
C ILE A 97 -4.11 -10.90 -0.03
N TYR A 98 -4.81 -10.43 -1.08
CA TYR A 98 -5.59 -9.19 -0.98
C TYR A 98 -6.89 -9.38 -0.19
N GLU A 99 -7.53 -10.55 -0.27
CA GLU A 99 -8.70 -10.86 0.58
C GLU A 99 -8.29 -11.05 2.04
N HIS A 100 -7.15 -11.69 2.30
CA HIS A 100 -6.57 -11.74 3.64
C HIS A 100 -6.31 -10.32 4.18
N ALA A 101 -5.73 -9.44 3.35
CA ALA A 101 -5.53 -8.04 3.72
C ALA A 101 -6.84 -7.31 4.00
N LEU A 102 -7.89 -7.49 3.16
CA LEU A 102 -9.18 -6.85 3.33
C LEU A 102 -9.86 -7.24 4.65
N LYS A 103 -9.82 -8.52 5.01
CA LYS A 103 -10.31 -9.00 6.30
C LYS A 103 -9.59 -8.37 7.49
N LEU A 104 -8.29 -8.15 7.37
CA LEU A 104 -7.52 -7.42 8.39
C LEU A 104 -7.90 -5.93 8.42
N TRP A 105 -8.10 -5.29 7.25
CA TRP A 105 -8.56 -3.90 7.16
C TRP A 105 -9.88 -3.67 7.90
N GLU A 106 -10.83 -4.60 7.79
CA GLU A 106 -12.15 -4.49 8.42
C GLU A 106 -12.09 -4.39 9.95
N ASN A 107 -11.06 -4.95 10.57
CA ASN A 107 -10.86 -4.93 12.01
C ASN A 107 -9.71 -4.02 12.48
N LEU A 108 -8.97 -3.42 11.55
CA LEU A 108 -7.69 -2.76 11.84
C LEU A 108 -7.82 -1.59 12.84
N SER A 109 -8.87 -0.79 12.73
CA SER A 109 -9.09 0.34 13.67
C SER A 109 -9.30 -0.13 15.11
N ILE A 110 -9.95 -1.28 15.30
CA ILE A 110 -10.17 -1.90 16.60
C ILE A 110 -8.86 -2.50 17.10
N GLU A 111 -8.17 -3.25 16.27
CA GLU A 111 -6.92 -3.92 16.58
C GLU A 111 -5.82 -2.93 17.01
N LEU A 112 -5.64 -1.85 16.28
CA LEU A 112 -4.67 -0.82 16.58
C LEU A 112 -5.13 0.17 17.67
N ASN A 113 -6.40 0.11 18.09
CA ASN A 113 -7.05 1.14 18.90
C ASN A 113 -6.76 2.54 18.33
N PHE A 114 -6.91 2.67 17.02
CA PHE A 114 -6.62 3.89 16.25
C PHE A 114 -7.45 3.92 14.97
N ASN A 115 -8.23 4.97 14.76
CA ASN A 115 -9.07 5.08 13.58
C ASN A 115 -8.21 5.32 12.32
N VAL A 116 -8.09 4.30 11.49
CA VAL A 116 -7.39 4.36 10.19
C VAL A 116 -8.28 4.96 9.09
N MET A 117 -9.50 5.34 9.42
CA MET A 117 -10.50 5.93 8.52
C MET A 117 -10.77 5.04 7.29
N PHE A 118 -10.83 3.72 7.51
CA PHE A 118 -11.26 2.81 6.45
C PHE A 118 -12.76 2.96 6.23
N SER A 119 -13.11 3.36 5.02
CA SER A 119 -14.49 3.60 4.56
C SER A 119 -14.80 2.66 3.41
N GLN A 120 -15.67 1.69 3.66
CA GLN A 120 -16.15 0.73 2.65
C GLN A 120 -17.26 1.37 1.84
N ARG A 121 -16.88 2.14 0.84
CA ARG A 121 -17.79 2.89 -0.05
C ARG A 121 -17.88 2.29 -1.45
N GLY A 122 -17.30 1.11 -1.64
CA GLY A 122 -17.23 0.42 -2.90
C GLY A 122 -16.07 0.85 -3.79
N VAL A 123 -15.67 -0.09 -4.65
CA VAL A 123 -14.74 0.14 -5.77
C VAL A 123 -15.41 -0.38 -7.04
N LEU A 124 -15.76 0.51 -7.95
CA LEU A 124 -16.34 0.21 -9.24
C LEU A 124 -15.26 0.27 -10.32
N THR A 125 -15.07 -0.82 -11.04
CA THR A 125 -14.26 -0.83 -12.27
C THR A 125 -15.21 -0.76 -13.47
N ILE A 126 -15.00 0.22 -14.36
CA ILE A 126 -15.82 0.42 -15.57
C ILE A 126 -15.11 -0.14 -16.80
N SER A 127 -15.90 -0.62 -17.76
CA SER A 127 -15.47 -1.17 -19.05
C SER A 127 -15.96 -0.28 -20.19
N HIS A 128 -15.12 -0.11 -21.21
CA HIS A 128 -15.35 0.81 -22.33
C HIS A 128 -15.49 0.12 -23.69
N SER A 129 -15.39 -1.21 -23.74
CA SER A 129 -15.52 -1.99 -24.96
C SER A 129 -16.16 -3.36 -24.69
N GLU A 130 -16.65 -4.02 -25.75
CA GLU A 130 -17.16 -5.40 -25.65
C GLU A 130 -16.09 -6.38 -25.19
N HIS A 131 -14.84 -6.16 -25.59
CA HIS A 131 -13.73 -7.00 -25.14
C HIS A 131 -13.55 -6.90 -23.64
N GLU A 132 -13.52 -5.67 -23.10
CA GLU A 132 -13.42 -5.45 -21.66
C GLU A 132 -14.62 -6.01 -20.89
N LEU A 133 -15.84 -5.98 -21.46
CA LEU A 133 -17.01 -6.61 -20.85
C LEU A 133 -16.86 -8.13 -20.71
N LYS A 134 -16.35 -8.80 -21.74
CA LYS A 134 -16.09 -10.25 -21.71
C LYS A 134 -15.02 -10.60 -20.66
N GLU A 135 -13.92 -9.86 -20.65
CA GLU A 135 -12.87 -10.02 -19.65
C GLU A 135 -13.37 -9.72 -18.22
N MET A 136 -14.17 -8.69 -18.06
CA MET A 136 -14.82 -8.37 -16.81
C MET A 136 -15.70 -9.52 -16.30
N SER A 137 -16.53 -10.10 -17.16
CA SER A 137 -17.41 -11.22 -16.82
C SER A 137 -16.59 -12.42 -16.35
N ARG A 138 -15.53 -12.79 -17.08
CA ARG A 138 -14.61 -13.84 -16.69
C ARG A 138 -13.97 -13.57 -15.34
N ARG A 139 -13.49 -12.35 -15.12
CA ARG A 139 -12.88 -11.89 -13.85
C ARG A 139 -13.86 -11.99 -12.69
N VAL A 140 -15.10 -11.50 -12.86
CA VAL A 140 -16.12 -11.57 -11.81
C VAL A 140 -16.44 -13.00 -11.39
N HIS A 141 -16.54 -13.93 -12.37
CA HIS A 141 -16.77 -15.34 -12.06
C HIS A 141 -15.59 -15.94 -11.27
N ALA A 142 -14.34 -15.72 -11.67
CA ALA A 142 -13.17 -16.17 -10.94
C ALA A 142 -13.09 -15.60 -9.51
N ILE A 143 -13.33 -14.29 -9.35
CA ILE A 143 -13.35 -13.61 -8.06
C ILE A 143 -14.43 -14.20 -7.13
N ARG A 144 -15.62 -14.45 -7.65
CA ARG A 144 -16.72 -15.09 -6.88
C ARG A 144 -16.41 -16.52 -6.45
N LEU A 145 -15.70 -17.30 -7.28
CA LEU A 145 -15.23 -18.64 -6.92
C LEU A 145 -14.27 -18.60 -5.73
N ASN A 146 -13.51 -17.53 -5.59
CA ASN A 146 -12.64 -17.28 -4.43
C ASN A 146 -13.40 -16.69 -3.21
N GLY A 147 -14.73 -16.60 -3.26
CA GLY A 147 -15.56 -16.09 -2.17
C GLY A 147 -15.49 -14.57 -1.98
N ILE A 148 -15.00 -13.83 -2.97
CA ILE A 148 -14.87 -12.38 -2.92
C ILE A 148 -16.11 -11.73 -3.56
N ASP A 149 -16.63 -10.69 -2.91
CA ASP A 149 -17.80 -9.95 -3.39
C ASP A 149 -17.50 -9.23 -4.70
N SER A 150 -18.38 -9.43 -5.68
CA SER A 150 -18.30 -8.74 -6.97
C SER A 150 -19.65 -8.77 -7.67
N GLU A 151 -20.11 -7.60 -8.14
CA GLU A 151 -21.42 -7.42 -8.76
C GLU A 151 -21.27 -6.72 -10.12
N ILE A 152 -21.87 -7.30 -11.16
CA ILE A 152 -21.87 -6.69 -12.51
C ILE A 152 -22.98 -5.66 -12.56
N LEU A 153 -22.67 -4.47 -13.06
CA LEU A 153 -23.60 -3.38 -13.26
C LEU A 153 -23.69 -3.01 -14.74
N SER A 154 -24.95 -2.80 -15.22
CA SER A 154 -25.24 -2.23 -16.52
C SER A 154 -24.93 -0.72 -16.55
N PRO A 155 -24.81 -0.09 -17.74
CA PRO A 155 -24.63 1.37 -17.85
C PRO A 155 -25.70 2.18 -17.12
N SER A 156 -26.96 1.73 -17.17
CA SER A 156 -28.09 2.39 -16.48
C SER A 156 -27.94 2.31 -14.96
N GLN A 157 -27.58 1.14 -14.43
CA GLN A 157 -27.30 0.97 -12.99
C GLN A 157 -26.08 1.78 -12.54
N ILE A 158 -25.04 1.88 -13.38
CA ILE A 158 -23.88 2.74 -13.10
C ILE A 158 -24.30 4.21 -13.06
N LYS A 159 -25.14 4.66 -14.00
CA LYS A 159 -25.65 6.05 -14.02
C LYS A 159 -26.49 6.37 -12.80
N GLU A 160 -27.33 5.43 -12.36
CA GLU A 160 -28.11 5.56 -11.13
C GLU A 160 -27.21 5.65 -9.89
N PHE A 161 -26.21 4.75 -9.81
CA PHE A 161 -25.26 4.69 -8.70
C PHE A 161 -24.31 5.89 -8.65
N ILE A 162 -23.93 6.42 -9.83
CA ILE A 162 -23.00 7.56 -9.99
C ILE A 162 -23.62 8.60 -10.92
N PRO A 163 -24.51 9.47 -10.43
CA PRO A 163 -25.27 10.41 -11.28
C PRO A 163 -24.40 11.40 -12.07
N ILE A 164 -23.17 11.67 -11.62
CA ILE A 164 -22.24 12.61 -12.28
C ILE A 164 -21.48 12.00 -13.47
N ILE A 165 -21.52 10.66 -13.66
CA ILE A 165 -20.81 10.01 -14.76
C ILE A 165 -21.48 10.28 -16.11
N ASN A 166 -20.67 10.53 -17.12
CA ASN A 166 -21.13 10.63 -18.50
C ASN A 166 -21.27 9.22 -19.11
N THR A 167 -22.47 8.87 -19.55
CA THR A 167 -22.79 7.58 -20.19
C THR A 167 -23.13 7.73 -21.67
N ASP A 168 -22.81 8.88 -22.29
CA ASP A 168 -22.95 9.07 -23.73
C ASP A 168 -22.08 8.06 -24.48
N GLN A 169 -22.64 7.42 -25.49
CA GLN A 169 -21.93 6.41 -26.29
C GLN A 169 -21.02 7.03 -27.36
N ASN A 170 -21.11 8.35 -27.58
CA ASN A 170 -20.32 9.06 -28.59
C ASN A 170 -19.05 9.70 -28.02
N ILE A 171 -18.61 9.29 -26.83
CA ILE A 171 -17.34 9.70 -26.22
C ILE A 171 -16.24 8.67 -26.49
N ARG A 172 -14.96 9.04 -26.29
CA ARG A 172 -13.81 8.13 -26.53
C ARG A 172 -13.84 6.89 -25.64
N TYR A 173 -14.39 7.05 -24.45
CA TYR A 173 -14.44 5.99 -23.42
C TYR A 173 -15.89 5.75 -22.98
N PRO A 174 -16.78 5.22 -23.88
CA PRO A 174 -18.17 4.99 -23.53
C PRO A 174 -18.28 3.97 -22.40
N VAL A 175 -19.20 4.20 -21.47
CA VAL A 175 -19.42 3.26 -20.36
C VAL A 175 -20.31 2.13 -20.86
N MET A 176 -19.72 0.95 -21.05
CA MET A 176 -20.41 -0.26 -21.53
C MET A 176 -20.92 -1.15 -20.38
N GLY A 177 -20.40 -0.98 -19.19
CA GLY A 177 -20.73 -1.71 -17.97
C GLY A 177 -19.63 -1.58 -16.94
N GLY A 178 -19.77 -2.31 -15.85
CA GLY A 178 -18.74 -2.32 -14.81
C GLY A 178 -18.99 -3.41 -13.77
N PHE A 179 -18.04 -3.57 -12.85
CA PHE A 179 -18.21 -4.45 -11.71
C PHE A 179 -17.82 -3.75 -10.41
N LEU A 180 -18.65 -3.94 -9.41
CA LEU A 180 -18.56 -3.30 -8.09
C LEU A 180 -18.11 -4.32 -7.04
N GLN A 181 -17.09 -3.96 -6.29
CA GLN A 181 -16.76 -4.60 -5.02
C GLN A 181 -17.23 -3.71 -3.86
N LYS A 182 -18.31 -4.10 -3.17
CA LYS A 182 -18.92 -3.29 -2.09
C LYS A 182 -18.03 -3.17 -0.86
N ARG A 183 -17.28 -4.23 -0.52
CA ARG A 183 -16.34 -4.23 0.62
C ARG A 183 -15.08 -3.42 0.37
N GLY A 184 -14.79 -3.03 -0.86
CA GLY A 184 -13.71 -2.13 -1.18
C GLY A 184 -13.99 -0.69 -0.72
N GLY A 185 -12.97 0.17 -0.77
CA GLY A 185 -13.12 1.57 -0.38
C GLY A 185 -11.79 2.31 -0.25
N THR A 186 -11.72 3.22 0.72
CA THR A 186 -10.53 4.04 0.97
C THR A 186 -10.17 4.09 2.45
N ALA A 187 -8.87 4.32 2.77
CA ALA A 187 -8.41 4.62 4.13
C ALA A 187 -7.44 5.81 4.11
N ARG A 188 -7.12 6.37 5.27
CA ARG A 188 -6.12 7.44 5.37
C ARG A 188 -4.71 6.85 5.54
N HIS A 189 -3.85 7.12 4.59
CA HIS A 189 -2.49 6.57 4.56
C HIS A 189 -1.61 7.00 5.74
N ASP A 190 -1.74 8.27 6.16
CA ASP A 190 -1.08 8.81 7.35
C ASP A 190 -1.59 8.15 8.64
N ALA A 191 -2.91 8.03 8.78
CA ALA A 191 -3.53 7.36 9.93
C ALA A 191 -3.11 5.88 10.03
N VAL A 192 -2.98 5.19 8.90
CA VAL A 192 -2.50 3.80 8.87
C VAL A 192 -1.06 3.70 9.36
N ALA A 193 -0.16 4.53 8.83
CA ALA A 193 1.24 4.55 9.26
C ALA A 193 1.37 4.90 10.76
N TRP A 194 0.65 5.91 11.22
CA TRP A 194 0.67 6.34 12.62
C TRP A 194 0.02 5.32 13.57
N GLY A 195 -1.05 4.69 13.14
CA GLY A 195 -1.70 3.62 13.91
C GLY A 195 -0.77 2.45 14.17
N TYR A 196 -0.12 1.94 13.12
CA TYR A 196 0.87 0.88 13.25
C TYR A 196 2.10 1.31 14.05
N ALA A 197 2.64 2.52 13.81
CA ALA A 197 3.79 3.03 14.56
C ALA A 197 3.49 3.13 16.06
N ARG A 198 2.35 3.70 16.42
CA ARG A 198 1.90 3.83 17.81
C ARG A 198 1.71 2.46 18.47
N ALA A 199 1.09 1.51 17.76
CA ALA A 199 0.85 0.17 18.28
C ALA A 199 2.16 -0.62 18.43
N ALA A 200 3.06 -0.56 17.45
CA ALA A 200 4.36 -1.23 17.50
C ALA A 200 5.24 -0.65 18.63
N ASP A 201 5.31 0.68 18.75
CA ASP A 201 6.03 1.36 19.84
C ASP A 201 5.52 0.95 21.22
N SER A 202 4.20 0.84 21.40
CA SER A 202 3.59 0.40 22.67
C SER A 202 3.92 -1.05 23.03
N LEU A 203 4.34 -1.85 22.06
CA LEU A 203 4.83 -3.23 22.24
C LEU A 203 6.35 -3.31 22.38
N GLY A 204 7.04 -2.16 22.46
CA GLY A 204 8.48 -2.10 22.69
C GLY A 204 9.34 -2.06 21.42
N VAL A 205 8.75 -1.96 20.23
CA VAL A 205 9.52 -1.80 18.99
C VAL A 205 10.18 -0.42 18.96
N ASP A 206 11.47 -0.38 18.67
CA ASP A 206 12.21 0.88 18.48
C ASP A 206 12.04 1.40 17.05
N ILE A 207 11.44 2.59 16.90
CA ILE A 207 11.23 3.22 15.61
C ILE A 207 12.22 4.37 15.46
N ILE A 208 13.20 4.20 14.58
CA ILE A 208 14.34 5.09 14.42
C ILE A 208 14.24 5.82 13.09
N GLN A 209 13.79 7.08 13.14
CA GLN A 209 13.68 7.97 12.01
C GLN A 209 14.99 8.75 11.76
N ASN A 210 15.13 9.32 10.57
CA ASN A 210 16.34 10.04 10.13
C ASN A 210 17.60 9.18 10.33
N CYS A 211 17.51 7.92 9.92
CA CYS A 211 18.56 6.93 10.04
C CYS A 211 18.63 6.14 8.72
N GLU A 212 19.55 6.52 7.85
CA GLU A 212 19.70 5.91 6.53
C GLU A 212 20.61 4.69 6.61
N VAL A 213 20.17 3.57 6.01
CA VAL A 213 21.03 2.40 5.81
C VAL A 213 21.94 2.68 4.63
N GLN A 214 23.25 2.59 4.88
CA GLN A 214 24.33 2.87 3.94
C GLN A 214 25.09 1.63 3.51
N GLY A 215 24.90 0.51 4.23
CA GLY A 215 25.54 -0.76 3.91
C GLY A 215 24.92 -1.92 4.70
N ILE A 216 25.13 -3.13 4.19
CA ILE A 216 24.72 -4.38 4.85
C ILE A 216 25.99 -5.17 5.22
N ILE A 217 26.14 -5.50 6.49
CA ILE A 217 27.25 -6.28 7.01
C ILE A 217 26.89 -7.75 6.95
N ARG A 218 27.69 -8.54 6.25
CA ARG A 218 27.54 -10.00 6.17
C ARG A 218 28.87 -10.69 6.37
N ASP A 219 28.81 -11.89 6.91
CA ASP A 219 29.93 -12.80 7.05
C ASP A 219 29.60 -14.04 6.20
N GLN A 220 30.37 -14.26 5.13
CA GLN A 220 30.05 -15.23 4.10
C GLN A 220 28.61 -15.06 3.60
N ASN A 221 27.77 -16.04 3.88
CA ASN A 221 26.37 -16.06 3.45
C ASN A 221 25.37 -15.78 4.58
N LYS A 222 25.75 -14.98 5.59
CA LYS A 222 24.93 -14.71 6.77
C LYS A 222 24.96 -13.25 7.16
N ILE A 223 23.79 -12.69 7.50
CA ILE A 223 23.65 -11.33 8.00
C ILE A 223 24.29 -11.18 9.38
N LYS A 224 25.02 -10.08 9.58
CA LYS A 224 25.61 -9.68 10.86
C LYS A 224 25.10 -8.32 11.33
N GLY A 225 24.65 -7.46 10.44
CA GLY A 225 24.17 -6.13 10.78
C GLY A 225 24.03 -5.20 9.60
N ILE A 226 23.92 -3.94 9.91
CA ILE A 226 23.81 -2.84 8.95
C ILE A 226 24.72 -1.68 9.35
N ILE A 227 25.20 -0.93 8.35
CA ILE A 227 25.86 0.37 8.53
C ILE A 227 24.82 1.43 8.29
N THR A 228 24.67 2.36 9.21
CA THR A 228 23.69 3.45 9.11
C THR A 228 24.37 4.81 9.30
N SER A 229 23.63 5.88 8.96
CA SER A 229 24.04 7.26 9.25
C SER A 229 24.21 7.58 10.74
N LYS A 230 23.79 6.64 11.64
CA LYS A 230 23.92 6.75 13.10
C LYS A 230 24.87 5.69 13.70
N GLY A 231 25.66 5.04 12.86
CA GLY A 231 26.62 4.01 13.27
C GLY A 231 26.18 2.60 12.86
N GLU A 232 26.99 1.62 13.26
CA GLU A 232 26.74 0.22 12.99
C GLU A 232 25.76 -0.38 13.99
N ILE A 233 24.87 -1.25 13.48
CA ILE A 233 23.86 -1.94 14.28
C ILE A 233 23.90 -3.43 13.92
N GLY A 234 24.16 -4.28 14.90
CA GLY A 234 24.17 -5.73 14.74
C GLY A 234 22.76 -6.30 14.65
N THR A 235 22.57 -7.32 13.80
CA THR A 235 21.33 -8.12 13.74
C THR A 235 21.59 -9.48 13.11
N LYS A 236 20.72 -10.45 13.44
CA LYS A 236 20.72 -11.77 12.80
C LYS A 236 19.63 -11.91 11.75
N LYS A 237 18.59 -11.06 11.79
CA LYS A 237 17.46 -11.07 10.84
C LYS A 237 17.21 -9.66 10.33
N LEU A 238 17.26 -9.48 9.02
CA LEU A 238 17.08 -8.21 8.33
C LEU A 238 15.94 -8.32 7.32
N GLY A 239 14.82 -7.65 7.59
CA GLY A 239 13.71 -7.51 6.67
C GLY A 239 13.79 -6.20 5.90
N VAL A 240 13.86 -6.25 4.57
CA VAL A 240 13.95 -5.06 3.71
C VAL A 240 12.59 -4.78 3.08
N VAL A 241 12.04 -3.57 3.37
CA VAL A 241 10.67 -3.17 3.02
C VAL A 241 10.67 -1.71 2.52
N VAL A 242 11.44 -1.43 1.47
CA VAL A 242 11.73 -0.06 1.00
C VAL A 242 11.19 0.25 -0.40
N ALA A 243 10.23 -0.57 -0.88
CA ALA A 243 9.55 -0.38 -2.16
C ALA A 243 10.54 -0.13 -3.31
N GLY A 244 10.38 0.93 -4.10
CA GLY A 244 11.22 1.25 -5.25
C GLY A 244 12.72 1.37 -4.98
N HIS A 245 13.17 1.40 -3.72
CA HIS A 245 14.59 1.41 -3.36
C HIS A 245 15.15 0.01 -3.04
N SER A 246 14.34 -1.05 -3.20
CA SER A 246 14.74 -2.41 -2.80
C SER A 246 15.94 -2.95 -3.59
N SER A 247 16.09 -2.58 -4.87
CA SER A 247 17.27 -2.95 -5.67
C SER A 247 18.57 -2.39 -5.08
N LEU A 248 18.55 -1.16 -4.55
CA LEU A 248 19.74 -0.54 -3.94
C LEU A 248 20.16 -1.30 -2.68
N LEU A 249 19.20 -1.72 -1.85
CA LEU A 249 19.48 -2.50 -0.65
C LEU A 249 19.93 -3.93 -1.00
N ALA A 250 19.39 -4.51 -2.07
CA ALA A 250 19.82 -5.81 -2.57
C ALA A 250 21.28 -5.78 -3.05
N GLU A 251 21.65 -4.73 -3.79
CA GLU A 251 23.03 -4.50 -4.26
C GLU A 251 24.02 -4.38 -3.09
N MET A 252 23.64 -3.72 -1.99
CA MET A 252 24.46 -3.64 -0.76
C MET A 252 24.71 -5.04 -0.16
N ALA A 253 23.82 -5.99 -0.39
CA ALA A 253 23.95 -7.39 0.01
C ALA A 253 24.56 -8.27 -1.09
N GLY A 254 24.98 -7.71 -2.23
CA GLY A 254 25.51 -8.45 -3.38
C GLY A 254 24.45 -9.28 -4.12
N LEU A 255 23.18 -8.88 -4.03
CA LEU A 255 22.05 -9.54 -4.70
C LEU A 255 21.48 -8.65 -5.80
N LYS A 256 20.77 -9.29 -6.75
CA LYS A 256 19.98 -8.59 -7.78
C LYS A 256 18.51 -8.98 -7.65
N LEU A 257 17.61 -8.00 -7.70
CA LEU A 257 16.19 -8.23 -7.75
C LEU A 257 15.66 -7.94 -9.15
N PRO A 258 14.72 -8.76 -9.68
CA PRO A 258 14.10 -8.54 -10.99
C PRO A 258 12.99 -7.49 -10.89
N ILE A 259 13.31 -6.29 -10.40
CA ILE A 259 12.36 -5.19 -10.23
C ILE A 259 12.80 -3.95 -11.00
N GLN A 260 11.81 -3.19 -11.47
CA GLN A 260 12.00 -1.88 -12.08
C GLN A 260 11.33 -0.81 -11.23
N SER A 261 12.01 0.31 -11.03
CA SER A 261 11.50 1.44 -10.24
C SER A 261 11.09 2.58 -11.17
N ARG A 262 9.80 2.96 -11.11
CA ARG A 262 9.21 3.97 -12.01
C ARG A 262 8.38 4.98 -11.23
N PRO A 263 8.26 6.24 -11.70
CA PRO A 263 7.34 7.20 -11.10
C PRO A 263 5.88 6.81 -11.38
N LEU A 264 5.08 6.70 -10.32
CA LEU A 264 3.62 6.56 -10.37
C LEU A 264 3.00 7.88 -9.93
N GLN A 265 2.21 8.49 -10.81
CA GLN A 265 1.72 9.83 -10.63
C GLN A 265 0.28 9.88 -10.10
N ALA A 266 0.02 10.86 -9.27
CA ALA A 266 -1.31 11.19 -8.79
C ALA A 266 -1.45 12.70 -8.66
N LEU A 267 -2.70 13.15 -8.61
CA LEU A 267 -3.06 14.56 -8.45
C LEU A 267 -4.28 14.72 -7.54
N VAL A 268 -4.42 15.91 -6.97
CA VAL A 268 -5.52 16.27 -6.09
C VAL A 268 -6.06 17.64 -6.46
N SER A 269 -7.39 17.77 -6.47
CA SER A 269 -8.09 19.03 -6.73
C SER A 269 -8.28 19.88 -5.48
N GLU A 270 -8.78 21.11 -5.68
CA GLU A 270 -9.43 21.86 -4.62
C GLU A 270 -10.63 21.08 -4.05
N PRO A 271 -11.00 21.30 -2.77
CA PRO A 271 -12.13 20.63 -2.16
C PRO A 271 -13.46 21.17 -2.71
N ILE A 272 -14.39 20.25 -2.96
CA ILE A 272 -15.77 20.56 -3.37
C ILE A 272 -16.75 19.81 -2.47
N LYS A 273 -18.04 20.12 -2.61
CA LYS A 273 -19.10 19.38 -1.92
C LYS A 273 -19.02 17.89 -2.30
N PRO A 274 -19.47 16.97 -1.42
CA PRO A 274 -19.53 15.54 -1.75
C PRO A 274 -20.41 15.29 -2.98
N ILE A 275 -19.83 14.68 -4.01
CA ILE A 275 -20.50 14.32 -5.27
C ILE A 275 -20.14 12.90 -5.72
N LEU A 276 -19.16 12.26 -5.08
CA LEU A 276 -18.68 10.94 -5.46
C LEU A 276 -18.39 10.09 -4.19
N ASP A 277 -19.30 9.19 -3.88
CA ASP A 277 -19.20 8.35 -2.67
C ASP A 277 -18.42 7.06 -2.88
N THR A 278 -18.14 6.66 -4.11
CA THR A 278 -17.41 5.43 -4.44
C THR A 278 -16.08 5.73 -5.15
N VAL A 279 -15.22 4.72 -5.20
CA VAL A 279 -14.00 4.75 -6.03
C VAL A 279 -14.34 4.23 -7.41
N ILE A 280 -13.95 4.95 -8.45
CA ILE A 280 -14.11 4.51 -9.84
C ILE A 280 -12.73 4.22 -10.44
N MET A 281 -12.64 3.11 -11.16
CA MET A 281 -11.43 2.68 -11.85
C MET A 281 -11.75 2.43 -13.32
N SER A 282 -10.83 2.82 -14.21
CA SER A 282 -10.88 2.50 -15.64
C SER A 282 -9.51 1.96 -16.07
N ASN A 283 -9.49 0.70 -16.51
CA ASN A 283 -8.25 0.06 -16.95
C ASN A 283 -7.79 0.63 -18.30
N ALA A 284 -8.70 0.85 -19.25
CA ALA A 284 -8.36 1.40 -20.56
C ALA A 284 -7.74 2.80 -20.50
N VAL A 285 -8.17 3.60 -19.54
CA VAL A 285 -7.65 4.96 -19.33
C VAL A 285 -6.45 4.99 -18.38
N HIS A 286 -6.15 3.87 -17.71
CA HIS A 286 -5.19 3.83 -16.60
C HIS A 286 -5.47 4.90 -15.54
N MET A 287 -6.74 5.03 -15.14
CA MET A 287 -7.19 6.04 -14.21
C MET A 287 -8.05 5.44 -13.11
N TYR A 288 -7.91 5.99 -11.92
CA TYR A 288 -8.91 5.90 -10.88
C TYR A 288 -9.20 7.27 -10.29
N ILE A 289 -10.41 7.43 -9.79
CA ILE A 289 -10.88 8.64 -9.16
C ILE A 289 -11.67 8.32 -7.90
N SER A 290 -11.44 9.10 -6.86
CA SER A 290 -12.19 9.07 -5.62
C SER A 290 -12.32 10.46 -5.04
N GLN A 291 -13.29 10.66 -4.15
CA GLN A 291 -13.39 11.91 -3.39
C GLN A 291 -12.97 11.66 -1.95
N SER A 292 -12.09 12.51 -1.42
CA SER A 292 -11.65 12.44 -0.03
C SER A 292 -12.74 12.93 0.93
N ASP A 293 -12.63 12.59 2.22
CA ASP A 293 -13.55 13.07 3.25
C ASP A 293 -13.48 14.59 3.48
N LYS A 294 -12.44 15.25 2.95
CA LYS A 294 -12.31 16.72 2.95
C LYS A 294 -12.88 17.38 1.71
N GLY A 295 -13.31 16.60 0.73
CA GLY A 295 -13.94 17.06 -0.52
C GLY A 295 -13.03 17.10 -1.74
N GLU A 296 -11.71 16.88 -1.61
CA GLU A 296 -10.80 16.87 -2.75
C GLU A 296 -11.06 15.64 -3.64
N MET A 297 -11.03 15.83 -4.96
CA MET A 297 -10.95 14.75 -5.93
C MET A 297 -9.50 14.27 -6.04
N VAL A 298 -9.29 12.98 -5.84
CA VAL A 298 -7.98 12.33 -5.96
C VAL A 298 -7.97 11.48 -7.20
N LEU A 299 -7.06 11.76 -8.14
CA LEU A 299 -6.89 11.02 -9.38
C LEU A 299 -5.50 10.38 -9.43
N GLY A 300 -5.41 9.19 -9.95
CA GLY A 300 -4.19 8.41 -10.23
C GLY A 300 -4.56 7.37 -11.30
N ALA A 301 -3.70 6.61 -11.79
CA ALA A 301 -2.41 6.04 -11.47
C ALA A 301 -1.53 5.92 -12.74
N GLY A 302 -1.30 6.99 -13.45
CA GLY A 302 -0.41 6.92 -14.60
C GLY A 302 1.04 6.68 -14.16
N VAL A 303 1.71 5.73 -14.85
CA VAL A 303 3.13 5.40 -14.63
C VAL A 303 3.96 5.94 -15.77
N ASP A 304 5.07 6.56 -15.46
CA ASP A 304 6.07 6.92 -16.48
C ASP A 304 6.77 5.65 -17.01
N LYS A 305 7.06 5.65 -18.32
CA LYS A 305 7.65 4.48 -19.00
C LYS A 305 9.17 4.34 -18.83
N TYR A 306 9.80 5.16 -17.99
CA TYR A 306 11.24 5.15 -17.73
C TYR A 306 11.55 4.85 -16.26
N ASN A 307 12.68 4.20 -16.01
CA ASN A 307 13.15 3.93 -14.66
C ASN A 307 13.67 5.22 -14.02
N SER A 308 13.21 5.51 -12.81
CA SER A 308 13.63 6.69 -12.08
C SER A 308 13.33 6.58 -10.58
N TYR A 309 14.19 7.19 -9.78
CA TYR A 309 13.94 7.44 -8.36
C TYR A 309 13.40 8.84 -8.07
N ALA A 310 13.10 9.62 -9.12
CA ALA A 310 12.53 10.96 -8.96
C ALA A 310 11.07 10.86 -8.49
N GLN A 311 10.72 11.60 -7.45
CA GLN A 311 9.36 11.72 -6.94
C GLN A 311 8.56 12.83 -7.67
N LYS A 312 8.91 13.04 -8.92
CA LYS A 312 8.23 13.91 -9.87
C LYS A 312 7.83 13.07 -11.05
N GLY A 313 6.74 13.42 -11.69
CA GLY A 313 6.31 12.78 -12.91
C GLY A 313 6.47 13.64 -14.13
N SER A 314 6.20 13.09 -15.30
CA SER A 314 6.14 13.79 -16.57
C SER A 314 4.79 14.46 -16.78
N PHE A 315 4.72 15.52 -17.56
CA PHE A 315 3.46 16.22 -17.86
C PHE A 315 2.46 15.42 -18.72
N PRO A 316 2.87 14.59 -19.71
CA PRO A 316 1.93 13.82 -20.52
C PRO A 316 1.00 12.89 -19.73
N VAL A 317 1.48 12.31 -18.63
CA VAL A 317 0.69 11.39 -17.80
C VAL A 317 -0.51 12.09 -17.15
N PRO A 318 -0.36 13.17 -16.36
CA PRO A 318 -1.50 13.88 -15.81
C PRO A 318 -2.39 14.52 -16.89
N GLN A 319 -1.84 14.98 -18.02
CA GLN A 319 -2.63 15.51 -19.12
C GLN A 319 -3.60 14.44 -19.66
N HIS A 320 -3.13 13.22 -19.89
CA HIS A 320 -3.97 12.11 -20.35
C HIS A 320 -5.07 11.78 -19.32
N MET A 321 -4.71 11.64 -18.05
CA MET A 321 -5.64 11.34 -16.97
C MET A 321 -6.73 12.41 -16.83
N ILE A 322 -6.34 13.70 -16.84
CA ILE A 322 -7.29 14.82 -16.72
C ILE A 322 -8.23 14.85 -17.92
N SER A 323 -7.73 14.67 -19.15
CA SER A 323 -8.55 14.64 -20.36
C SER A 323 -9.62 13.57 -20.28
N ALA A 324 -9.26 12.35 -19.85
CA ALA A 324 -10.20 11.27 -19.69
C ALA A 324 -11.18 11.51 -18.52
N ALA A 325 -10.70 12.05 -17.41
CA ALA A 325 -11.52 12.36 -16.25
C ALA A 325 -12.60 13.41 -16.58
N VAL A 326 -12.27 14.45 -17.32
CA VAL A 326 -13.22 15.49 -17.72
C VAL A 326 -14.25 14.96 -18.72
N GLU A 327 -13.86 14.02 -19.58
CA GLU A 327 -14.80 13.38 -20.53
C GLU A 327 -15.79 12.45 -19.81
N LEU A 328 -15.31 11.66 -18.85
CA LEU A 328 -16.14 10.78 -18.03
C LEU A 328 -16.96 11.54 -16.96
N PHE A 329 -16.43 12.64 -16.47
CA PHE A 329 -17.04 13.47 -15.42
C PHE A 329 -16.98 14.95 -15.80
N PRO A 330 -17.87 15.45 -16.70
CA PRO A 330 -17.83 16.84 -17.18
C PRO A 330 -17.91 17.88 -16.07
N VAL A 331 -18.50 17.55 -14.92
CA VAL A 331 -18.56 18.43 -13.74
C VAL A 331 -17.16 18.82 -13.22
N LEU A 332 -16.13 18.01 -13.50
CA LEU A 332 -14.76 18.28 -13.08
C LEU A 332 -14.02 19.31 -13.95
N SER A 333 -14.59 19.73 -15.09
CA SER A 333 -13.94 20.64 -16.05
C SER A 333 -13.55 22.00 -15.46
N ARG A 334 -14.19 22.41 -14.36
CA ARG A 334 -13.94 23.71 -13.69
C ARG A 334 -13.11 23.59 -12.42
N LEU A 335 -12.72 22.37 -12.02
CA LEU A 335 -11.92 22.16 -10.82
C LEU A 335 -10.47 22.59 -11.04
N ARG A 336 -9.93 23.24 -10.02
CA ARG A 336 -8.51 23.56 -9.99
C ARG A 336 -7.71 22.42 -9.37
N MET A 337 -6.60 22.06 -10.01
CA MET A 337 -5.64 21.12 -9.45
C MET A 337 -4.79 21.85 -8.42
N LEU A 338 -4.75 21.34 -7.18
CA LEU A 338 -3.91 21.90 -6.12
C LEU A 338 -2.52 21.32 -6.12
N ARG A 339 -2.39 20.02 -6.38
CA ARG A 339 -1.12 19.32 -6.27
C ARG A 339 -1.05 18.13 -7.23
N HIS A 340 0.15 17.96 -7.77
CA HIS A 340 0.59 16.79 -8.51
C HIS A 340 1.86 16.24 -7.87
N TRP A 341 2.00 14.91 -7.79
CA TRP A 341 3.18 14.25 -7.22
C TRP A 341 3.42 12.88 -7.84
N GLY A 342 4.61 12.32 -7.63
CA GLY A 342 4.96 10.95 -7.98
C GLY A 342 5.43 10.14 -6.77
N GLY A 343 5.05 8.87 -6.72
CA GLY A 343 5.67 7.85 -5.89
C GLY A 343 6.63 7.02 -6.72
N ILE A 344 7.51 6.25 -6.09
CA ILE A 344 8.42 5.34 -6.79
C ILE A 344 7.88 3.92 -6.61
N VAL A 345 7.19 3.42 -7.63
CA VAL A 345 6.71 2.03 -7.60
C VAL A 345 7.79 1.07 -8.08
N ASP A 346 7.75 -0.11 -7.51
CA ASP A 346 8.61 -1.25 -7.81
C ASP A 346 7.79 -2.33 -8.50
N THR A 347 8.07 -2.63 -9.74
CA THR A 347 7.32 -3.62 -10.53
C THR A 347 8.17 -4.84 -10.83
N CYS A 348 7.60 -6.02 -10.60
CA CYS A 348 8.15 -7.30 -11.04
C CYS A 348 7.68 -7.64 -12.44
N PRO A 349 8.38 -8.54 -13.16
CA PRO A 349 7.99 -8.99 -14.50
C PRO A 349 6.59 -9.59 -14.59
N ASP A 350 6.15 -10.26 -13.50
CA ASP A 350 4.82 -10.89 -13.38
C ASP A 350 3.84 -10.02 -12.55
N ALA A 351 4.09 -8.73 -12.43
CA ALA A 351 3.26 -7.78 -11.70
C ALA A 351 2.87 -8.18 -10.25
N SER A 352 3.57 -9.15 -9.69
CA SER A 352 3.28 -9.71 -8.36
C SER A 352 4.46 -9.48 -7.42
N PRO A 353 4.21 -9.25 -6.11
CA PRO A 353 5.26 -8.89 -5.16
C PRO A 353 6.27 -10.02 -4.92
N ILE A 354 7.38 -9.67 -4.31
CA ILE A 354 8.35 -10.60 -3.71
C ILE A 354 8.16 -10.54 -2.20
N ILE A 355 7.83 -11.69 -1.58
CA ILE A 355 7.79 -11.89 -0.14
C ILE A 355 8.63 -13.14 0.13
N SER A 356 9.93 -12.95 0.34
CA SER A 356 10.86 -14.07 0.25
C SER A 356 12.05 -13.94 1.19
N LYS A 357 12.53 -15.08 1.68
CA LYS A 357 13.90 -15.21 2.11
C LYS A 357 14.82 -15.24 0.89
N THR A 358 16.09 -14.94 1.08
CA THR A 358 17.12 -14.97 0.03
C THR A 358 18.12 -16.11 0.29
N ASP A 359 19.08 -16.25 -0.61
CA ASP A 359 20.21 -17.18 -0.39
C ASP A 359 21.15 -16.71 0.72
N VAL A 360 21.06 -15.45 1.17
CA VAL A 360 21.77 -14.92 2.33
C VAL A 360 20.96 -15.19 3.59
N ASP A 361 21.48 -16.05 4.47
CA ASP A 361 20.82 -16.42 5.72
C ASP A 361 20.52 -15.18 6.59
N GLY A 362 19.27 -15.05 7.01
CA GLY A 362 18.78 -13.92 7.79
C GLY A 362 18.39 -12.69 6.98
N LEU A 363 18.42 -12.72 5.63
CA LEU A 363 17.97 -11.60 4.78
C LEU A 363 16.66 -11.92 4.07
N TYR A 364 15.68 -11.04 4.26
CA TYR A 364 14.33 -11.16 3.72
C TYR A 364 13.93 -9.91 2.96
N PHE A 365 13.17 -10.07 1.87
CA PHE A 365 12.62 -8.95 1.10
C PHE A 365 11.09 -9.01 1.03
N ASN A 366 10.48 -7.82 1.14
CA ASN A 366 9.07 -7.59 0.88
C ASN A 366 8.96 -6.35 -0.02
N CYS A 367 8.85 -6.56 -1.32
CA CYS A 367 8.93 -5.52 -2.36
C CYS A 367 8.21 -5.95 -3.66
N GLY A 368 8.30 -5.15 -4.71
CA GLY A 368 7.71 -5.49 -6.02
C GLY A 368 6.20 -5.34 -6.08
N TRP A 369 5.59 -4.54 -5.21
CA TRP A 369 4.14 -4.41 -5.09
C TRP A 369 3.46 -3.61 -6.21
N GLY A 370 4.22 -2.89 -7.01
CA GLY A 370 3.67 -2.03 -8.05
C GLY A 370 2.61 -1.07 -7.48
N THR A 371 1.44 -1.04 -8.12
CA THR A 371 0.29 -0.23 -7.66
C THR A 371 -0.55 -0.90 -6.57
N GLY A 372 -0.22 -2.15 -6.23
CA GLY A 372 -0.97 -2.97 -5.26
C GLY A 372 -0.60 -2.74 -3.80
N GLY A 373 0.50 -2.03 -3.49
CA GLY A 373 1.12 -2.02 -2.18
C GLY A 373 0.22 -1.57 -1.03
N PHE A 374 -0.40 -0.41 -1.12
CA PHE A 374 -1.13 0.14 0.03
C PHE A 374 -2.28 -0.75 0.51
N LYS A 375 -3.08 -1.28 -0.41
CA LYS A 375 -4.21 -2.15 -0.06
C LYS A 375 -3.79 -3.47 0.58
N ALA A 376 -2.57 -3.91 0.30
CA ALA A 376 -1.99 -5.10 0.90
C ALA A 376 -1.36 -4.87 2.29
N THR A 377 -1.23 -3.64 2.75
CA THR A 377 -0.43 -3.27 3.95
C THR A 377 -0.62 -4.21 5.14
N PRO A 378 -1.82 -4.46 5.68
CA PRO A 378 -1.96 -5.36 6.82
C PRO A 378 -1.64 -6.83 6.46
N GLY A 379 -2.12 -7.32 5.33
CA GLY A 379 -1.86 -8.69 4.88
C GLY A 379 -0.38 -8.95 4.60
N SER A 380 0.25 -8.04 3.88
CA SER A 380 1.69 -8.07 3.61
C SER A 380 2.52 -8.07 4.88
N GLY A 381 2.22 -7.16 5.82
CA GLY A 381 2.92 -7.10 7.11
C GLY A 381 2.75 -8.38 7.92
N HIS A 382 1.54 -8.95 7.93
CA HIS A 382 1.23 -10.19 8.64
C HIS A 382 2.02 -11.38 8.07
N VAL A 383 1.95 -11.63 6.76
CA VAL A 383 2.62 -12.80 6.16
C VAL A 383 4.15 -12.65 6.12
N PHE A 384 4.65 -11.43 6.06
CA PHE A 384 6.09 -11.18 6.13
C PHE A 384 6.64 -11.32 7.55
N ALA A 385 5.86 -10.95 8.57
CA ALA A 385 6.18 -11.23 9.95
C ALA A 385 6.25 -12.74 10.22
N ASP A 386 5.29 -13.51 9.68
CA ASP A 386 5.32 -14.99 9.74
C ASP A 386 6.61 -15.54 9.13
N LEU A 387 6.97 -15.08 7.94
CA LEU A 387 8.18 -15.53 7.23
C LEU A 387 9.46 -15.25 8.05
N ILE A 388 9.58 -14.04 8.61
CA ILE A 388 10.76 -13.67 9.42
C ILE A 388 10.81 -14.47 10.74
N ALA A 389 9.66 -14.63 11.41
CA ALA A 389 9.57 -15.33 12.68
C ALA A 389 9.95 -16.80 12.52
N ASN A 390 9.32 -17.50 11.58
CA ASN A 390 9.42 -18.94 11.41
C ASN A 390 10.55 -19.37 10.45
N ASN A 391 11.14 -18.44 9.70
CA ASN A 391 12.10 -18.68 8.61
C ASN A 391 11.55 -19.57 7.48
N GLU A 392 10.22 -19.71 7.39
CA GLU A 392 9.52 -20.49 6.36
C GLU A 392 8.28 -19.72 5.90
N PRO A 393 7.96 -19.74 4.59
CA PRO A 393 6.77 -19.09 4.07
C PRO A 393 5.50 -19.85 4.51
N ASN A 394 4.45 -19.11 4.83
CA ASN A 394 3.13 -19.68 5.01
C ASN A 394 2.43 -19.90 3.66
N LYS A 395 1.27 -20.53 3.67
CA LYS A 395 0.50 -20.88 2.46
C LYS A 395 0.20 -19.66 1.56
N ILE A 396 -0.01 -18.47 2.14
CA ILE A 396 -0.32 -17.25 1.37
C ILE A 396 0.95 -16.66 0.76
N SER A 397 2.08 -16.66 1.48
CA SER A 397 3.33 -16.06 1.02
C SER A 397 4.19 -16.98 0.14
N ALA A 398 3.97 -18.30 0.19
CA ALA A 398 4.79 -19.27 -0.54
C ALA A 398 4.89 -19.02 -2.06
N PRO A 399 3.81 -18.64 -2.77
CA PRO A 399 3.89 -18.34 -4.21
C PRO A 399 4.77 -17.13 -4.53
N TYR A 400 4.98 -16.23 -3.58
CA TYR A 400 5.71 -14.96 -3.77
C TYR A 400 7.23 -15.09 -3.56
N SER A 401 7.75 -16.32 -3.57
CA SER A 401 9.19 -16.58 -3.52
C SER A 401 9.92 -15.93 -4.69
N ILE A 402 11.11 -15.35 -4.44
CA ILE A 402 11.97 -14.83 -5.51
C ILE A 402 12.40 -15.93 -6.49
N ASN A 403 12.47 -17.18 -6.05
CA ASN A 403 12.88 -18.32 -6.88
C ASN A 403 11.90 -18.62 -8.03
N ARG A 404 10.64 -18.10 -7.98
CA ARG A 404 9.68 -18.27 -9.07
C ARG A 404 10.18 -17.72 -10.42
N PHE A 405 11.04 -16.71 -10.38
CA PHE A 405 11.65 -16.15 -11.59
C PHE A 405 12.70 -17.06 -12.21
N ASN A 406 13.32 -17.95 -11.43
CA ASN A 406 14.26 -18.95 -11.90
C ASN A 406 13.55 -20.20 -12.40
N THR A 407 12.42 -20.55 -11.80
CA THR A 407 11.65 -21.77 -12.13
C THR A 407 10.59 -21.54 -13.20
N GLY A 408 10.24 -20.28 -13.50
CA GLY A 408 9.20 -19.93 -14.46
C GLY A 408 7.77 -20.04 -13.93
N PHE A 409 7.55 -20.32 -12.64
CA PHE A 409 6.23 -20.33 -12.00
C PHE A 409 5.75 -18.92 -11.69
N LEU A 410 5.49 -18.12 -12.72
CA LEU A 410 5.00 -16.76 -12.60
C LEU A 410 3.53 -16.75 -12.17
N ILE A 411 3.13 -15.74 -11.36
CA ILE A 411 1.76 -15.62 -10.84
C ILE A 411 0.86 -14.94 -11.89
N ASP A 412 1.29 -13.80 -12.42
CA ASP A 412 0.55 -13.03 -13.40
C ASP A 412 1.45 -12.69 -14.58
N GLU A 413 1.34 -13.48 -15.64
CA GLU A 413 2.17 -13.31 -16.83
C GLU A 413 1.80 -12.07 -17.66
N HIS A 414 0.58 -11.53 -17.47
CA HIS A 414 0.02 -10.46 -18.31
C HIS A 414 -0.26 -9.17 -17.53
N GLY A 415 0.17 -9.10 -16.27
CA GLY A 415 -0.05 -7.91 -15.48
C GLY A 415 -1.52 -7.64 -15.14
N ALA A 416 -2.34 -8.69 -14.97
CA ALA A 416 -3.79 -8.59 -14.70
C ALA A 416 -4.15 -7.86 -13.40
N ALA A 417 -3.18 -7.36 -12.65
CA ALA A 417 -3.41 -6.44 -11.53
C ALA A 417 -4.07 -5.11 -11.99
N GLY A 418 -4.23 -4.89 -13.26
CA GLY A 418 -4.99 -3.82 -13.91
C GLY A 418 -4.49 -2.43 -13.60
N VAL A 419 -4.49 -1.45 -14.33
CA VAL A 419 -4.24 -0.01 -14.16
C VAL A 419 -2.78 0.43 -14.31
N ALA A 420 -1.75 -0.39 -14.23
CA ALA A 420 -0.42 0.17 -14.18
C ALA A 420 0.67 -0.65 -14.86
N HIS A 421 0.42 -1.15 -16.02
CA HIS A 421 1.49 -1.75 -16.83
C HIS A 421 1.71 -1.03 -18.15
#